data_251f372782e6075e260eefd053894687
#
_entry.id   251f372782e6075e260eefd053894687
#
_cell.length_a   1.000
_cell.length_b   1.000
_cell.length_c   1.000
_cell.angle_alpha   90.00
_cell.angle_beta   90.00
_cell.angle_gamma   90.00
#
_symmetry.space_group_name_H-M   'P 1'
#
loop_
_entity.id
_entity.type
_entity.pdbx_description
1 polymer ?
#
loop_
_entity_poly.entity_id
_entity_poly.type
_entity_poly.pdbx_seq_one_letter_code
_entity_poly.pdbx_strand_id
1 'polypeptide(L)'
;MKRVVLLVVGICFTVFSFAQDAAEKINQANEALKAQDYAKAFELYDDAMNNLGDVQVDDAINFNIGFAAYKAGNVEGAVKYLDKAIEQGTNVSKSHEYKALAYLDKKDYANAVGSFEQAIATSEEDSKDLVYNAAIAAYRGNMLDKAVELFGKSVENGYKGETAQYYKAVVLKKQDKDDEYKTALVEGAEKFPGDDKITSALANVYVSEGNELYKKGAAILSAANQKVNDGAMTTADDAYTAEVNKAKTEFQAAVDILEKAKNLDASNANAQKLLDACKAVL
;
A
#
# COMPACT_ATOMS: atom_id res chain seq x y z
N MET A 1 -67.95 10.85 32.30
CA MET A 1 -66.68 11.57 32.09
C MET A 1 -65.53 11.09 33.01
N LYS A 2 -65.39 9.78 33.33
CA LYS A 2 -64.29 9.25 34.21
C LYS A 2 -63.40 8.22 33.57
N ARG A 3 -63.57 7.91 32.27
CA ARG A 3 -62.72 6.87 31.57
C ARG A 3 -61.66 7.40 30.62
N VAL A 4 -61.62 8.71 30.32
CA VAL A 4 -60.67 9.32 29.38
C VAL A 4 -59.33 9.76 30.04
N VAL A 5 -59.39 10.05 31.37
CA VAL A 5 -58.21 10.57 32.11
C VAL A 5 -57.15 9.47 32.42
N LEU A 6 -57.57 8.20 32.50
CA LEU A 6 -56.60 7.07 32.79
C LEU A 6 -55.74 6.64 31.62
N LEU A 7 -56.13 6.93 30.37
CA LEU A 7 -55.35 6.58 29.18
C LEU A 7 -54.20 7.57 28.89
N VAL A 8 -54.36 8.84 29.27
CA VAL A 8 -53.33 9.88 29.08
C VAL A 8 -52.18 9.74 30.08
N VAL A 9 -52.48 9.31 31.32
CA VAL A 9 -51.45 9.08 32.36
C VAL A 9 -50.59 7.85 32.04
N GLY A 10 -51.17 6.79 31.45
CA GLY A 10 -50.40 5.58 31.05
C GLY A 10 -49.40 5.81 29.92
N ILE A 11 -49.73 6.68 28.97
CA ILE A 11 -48.82 6.99 27.82
C ILE A 11 -47.65 7.85 28.30
N CYS A 12 -47.85 8.81 29.19
CA CYS A 12 -46.75 9.61 29.75
C CYS A 12 -45.77 8.77 30.60
N PHE A 13 -46.24 7.79 31.37
CA PHE A 13 -45.36 6.95 32.19
C PHE A 13 -44.50 6.01 31.37
N THR A 14 -44.99 5.48 30.25
CA THR A 14 -44.20 4.60 29.37
C THR A 14 -43.12 5.37 28.61
N VAL A 15 -43.40 6.57 28.13
CA VAL A 15 -42.41 7.41 27.42
C VAL A 15 -41.28 7.83 28.36
N PHE A 16 -41.56 8.22 29.61
CA PHE A 16 -40.56 8.55 30.62
C PHE A 16 -39.65 7.36 30.97
N SER A 17 -40.21 6.14 31.01
CA SER A 17 -39.44 4.92 31.29
C SER A 17 -38.44 4.58 30.18
N PHE A 18 -38.82 4.72 28.92
CA PHE A 18 -37.93 4.46 27.80
C PHE A 18 -36.79 5.49 27.66
N ALA A 19 -37.12 6.77 27.86
CA ALA A 19 -36.12 7.85 27.84
C ALA A 19 -35.08 7.67 28.96
N GLN A 20 -35.48 7.28 30.15
CA GLN A 20 -34.57 7.03 31.26
C GLN A 20 -33.67 5.81 31.00
N ASP A 21 -34.19 4.73 30.37
CA ASP A 21 -33.45 3.53 30.00
C ASP A 21 -32.38 3.84 28.91
N ALA A 22 -32.73 4.62 27.88
CA ALA A 22 -31.79 5.02 26.85
C ALA A 22 -30.63 5.87 27.40
N ALA A 23 -30.92 6.85 28.28
CA ALA A 23 -29.88 7.67 28.91
C ALA A 23 -28.94 6.84 29.80
N GLU A 24 -29.48 5.86 30.54
CA GLU A 24 -28.68 4.96 31.38
C GLU A 24 -27.79 4.08 30.53
N LYS A 25 -28.30 3.51 29.41
CA LYS A 25 -27.49 2.70 28.47
C LYS A 25 -26.38 3.51 27.83
N ILE A 26 -26.61 4.77 27.45
CA ILE A 26 -25.55 5.66 26.92
C ILE A 26 -24.45 5.85 27.97
N ASN A 27 -24.82 6.07 29.25
CA ASN A 27 -23.81 6.19 30.30
C ASN A 27 -23.01 4.90 30.50
N GLN A 28 -23.67 3.75 30.52
CA GLN A 28 -23.00 2.44 30.59
C GLN A 28 -22.11 2.18 29.35
N ALA A 29 -22.53 2.58 28.15
CA ALA A 29 -21.76 2.49 26.94
C ALA A 29 -20.49 3.38 26.99
N ASN A 30 -20.62 4.61 27.53
CA ASN A 30 -19.46 5.50 27.76
C ASN A 30 -18.45 4.86 28.72
N GLU A 31 -18.88 4.22 29.77
CA GLU A 31 -17.99 3.50 30.72
C GLU A 31 -17.32 2.27 30.04
N ALA A 32 -18.09 1.49 29.26
CA ALA A 32 -17.55 0.38 28.49
C ALA A 32 -16.52 0.85 27.45
N LEU A 33 -16.78 1.99 26.75
CA LEU A 33 -15.84 2.60 25.80
C LEU A 33 -14.53 3.02 26.48
N LYS A 34 -14.61 3.67 27.67
CA LYS A 34 -13.43 4.03 28.47
C LYS A 34 -12.65 2.80 28.92
N ALA A 35 -13.36 1.72 29.25
CA ALA A 35 -12.76 0.44 29.61
C ALA A 35 -12.24 -0.35 28.42
N GLN A 36 -12.37 0.17 27.19
CA GLN A 36 -12.03 -0.49 25.93
C GLN A 36 -12.82 -1.78 25.66
N ASP A 37 -13.95 -1.98 26.33
CA ASP A 37 -14.90 -3.04 26.00
C ASP A 37 -15.79 -2.57 24.84
N TYR A 38 -15.19 -2.56 23.66
CA TYR A 38 -15.78 -1.98 22.45
C TYR A 38 -17.06 -2.72 21.99
N ALA A 39 -17.10 -4.04 22.20
CA ALA A 39 -18.27 -4.84 21.82
C ALA A 39 -19.47 -4.46 22.69
N LYS A 40 -19.28 -4.40 24.01
CA LYS A 40 -20.31 -3.99 24.95
C LYS A 40 -20.71 -2.52 24.74
N ALA A 41 -19.73 -1.64 24.50
CA ALA A 41 -19.99 -0.24 24.22
C ALA A 41 -20.89 -0.09 22.98
N PHE A 42 -20.57 -0.77 21.89
CA PHE A 42 -21.36 -0.72 20.65
C PHE A 42 -22.79 -1.26 20.88
N GLU A 43 -22.94 -2.42 21.52
CA GLU A 43 -24.25 -3.03 21.81
C GLU A 43 -25.14 -2.09 22.59
N LEU A 44 -24.64 -1.50 23.70
CA LEU A 44 -25.37 -0.58 24.53
C LEU A 44 -25.75 0.71 23.83
N TYR A 45 -24.82 1.27 23.04
CA TYR A 45 -25.08 2.45 22.22
C TYR A 45 -26.14 2.18 21.14
N ASP A 46 -26.01 1.10 20.37
CA ASP A 46 -26.94 0.82 19.26
C ASP A 46 -28.36 0.56 19.80
N ASP A 47 -28.47 -0.15 20.93
CA ASP A 47 -29.74 -0.37 21.59
C ASP A 47 -30.34 0.97 22.12
N ALA A 48 -29.54 1.81 22.77
CA ALA A 48 -29.99 3.13 23.23
C ALA A 48 -30.47 4.01 22.07
N MET A 49 -29.71 4.04 20.96
CA MET A 49 -30.04 4.85 19.77
C MET A 49 -31.29 4.36 19.03
N ASN A 50 -31.58 3.06 19.09
CA ASN A 50 -32.81 2.51 18.53
C ASN A 50 -34.04 2.79 19.39
N ASN A 51 -33.84 3.14 20.66
CA ASN A 51 -34.90 3.39 21.66
C ASN A 51 -34.80 4.80 22.30
N LEU A 52 -34.21 5.77 21.58
CA LEU A 52 -33.79 7.07 22.12
C LEU A 52 -34.94 7.90 22.71
N GLY A 53 -36.16 7.81 22.13
CA GLY A 53 -37.31 8.64 22.53
C GLY A 53 -36.99 10.12 22.43
N ASP A 54 -37.25 10.87 23.49
CA ASP A 54 -37.02 12.31 23.57
C ASP A 54 -35.64 12.68 24.16
N VAL A 55 -34.73 11.71 24.35
CA VAL A 55 -33.39 11.94 24.89
C VAL A 55 -32.55 12.74 23.88
N GLN A 56 -32.05 13.89 24.35
CA GLN A 56 -31.09 14.67 23.57
C GLN A 56 -29.67 14.06 23.75
N VAL A 57 -28.97 13.87 22.66
CA VAL A 57 -27.59 13.33 22.65
C VAL A 57 -26.63 14.32 22.01
N ASP A 58 -25.37 14.25 22.41
CA ASP A 58 -24.30 15.04 21.83
C ASP A 58 -24.06 14.62 20.37
N ASP A 59 -23.76 15.58 19.48
CA ASP A 59 -23.48 15.31 18.06
C ASP A 59 -22.28 14.37 17.87
N ALA A 60 -21.34 14.36 18.82
CA ALA A 60 -20.20 13.46 18.79
C ALA A 60 -20.56 11.98 19.10
N ILE A 61 -21.78 11.69 19.56
CA ILE A 61 -22.15 10.32 19.94
C ILE A 61 -22.03 9.35 18.75
N ASN A 62 -22.44 9.79 17.56
CA ASN A 62 -22.38 8.93 16.36
C ASN A 62 -20.94 8.54 16.02
N PHE A 63 -19.97 9.44 16.19
CA PHE A 63 -18.55 9.12 16.04
C PHE A 63 -18.10 8.07 17.07
N ASN A 64 -18.45 8.23 18.34
CA ASN A 64 -18.09 7.29 19.40
C ASN A 64 -18.67 5.88 19.16
N ILE A 65 -19.92 5.81 18.70
CA ILE A 65 -20.60 4.55 18.35
C ILE A 65 -19.88 3.89 17.18
N GLY A 66 -19.64 4.65 16.11
CA GLY A 66 -18.95 4.15 14.92
C GLY A 66 -17.53 3.66 15.22
N PHE A 67 -16.80 4.38 16.08
CA PHE A 67 -15.49 3.95 16.57
C PHE A 67 -15.56 2.66 17.39
N ALA A 68 -16.53 2.56 18.32
CA ALA A 68 -16.73 1.33 19.09
C ALA A 68 -17.08 0.14 18.19
N ALA A 69 -17.97 0.36 17.21
CA ALA A 69 -18.34 -0.66 16.23
C ALA A 69 -17.13 -1.14 15.41
N TYR A 70 -16.30 -0.20 14.90
CA TYR A 70 -15.06 -0.53 14.20
C TYR A 70 -14.13 -1.39 15.07
N LYS A 71 -13.85 -0.95 16.30
CA LYS A 71 -13.01 -1.68 17.24
C LYS A 71 -13.55 -3.06 17.64
N ALA A 72 -14.88 -3.21 17.63
CA ALA A 72 -15.58 -4.47 17.86
C ALA A 72 -15.61 -5.39 16.60
N GLY A 73 -15.11 -4.93 15.46
CA GLY A 73 -15.15 -5.68 14.19
C GLY A 73 -16.53 -5.67 13.50
N ASN A 74 -17.46 -4.83 13.96
CA ASN A 74 -18.76 -4.65 13.33
C ASN A 74 -18.70 -3.57 12.26
N VAL A 75 -18.35 -3.98 11.03
CA VAL A 75 -18.14 -3.04 9.92
C VAL A 75 -19.42 -2.32 9.50
N GLU A 76 -20.55 -3.03 9.49
CA GLU A 76 -21.85 -2.45 9.14
C GLU A 76 -22.26 -1.36 10.14
N GLY A 77 -22.11 -1.63 11.44
CA GLY A 77 -22.33 -0.65 12.49
C GLY A 77 -21.39 0.53 12.42
N ALA A 78 -20.10 0.26 12.16
CA ALA A 78 -19.11 1.31 12.00
C ALA A 78 -19.47 2.26 10.85
N VAL A 79 -19.76 1.74 9.66
CA VAL A 79 -20.15 2.56 8.49
C VAL A 79 -21.42 3.34 8.79
N LYS A 80 -22.48 2.69 9.32
CA LYS A 80 -23.76 3.31 9.66
C LYS A 80 -23.60 4.56 10.53
N TYR A 81 -22.81 4.46 11.60
CA TYR A 81 -22.70 5.55 12.57
C TYR A 81 -21.62 6.57 12.20
N LEU A 82 -20.54 6.17 11.52
CA LEU A 82 -19.55 7.10 11.01
C LEU A 82 -20.13 7.97 9.88
N ASP A 83 -21.03 7.42 9.04
CA ASP A 83 -21.75 8.23 8.05
C ASP A 83 -22.62 9.30 8.69
N LYS A 84 -23.34 8.96 9.78
CA LYS A 84 -24.10 9.95 10.54
C LYS A 84 -23.19 11.03 11.14
N ALA A 85 -22.02 10.66 11.66
CA ALA A 85 -21.07 11.63 12.19
C ALA A 85 -20.55 12.58 11.09
N ILE A 86 -20.29 12.07 9.89
CA ILE A 86 -19.90 12.86 8.71
C ILE A 86 -21.02 13.83 8.31
N GLU A 87 -22.27 13.36 8.21
CA GLU A 87 -23.44 14.18 7.89
C GLU A 87 -23.64 15.32 8.89
N GLN A 88 -23.32 15.08 10.18
CA GLN A 88 -23.38 16.08 11.25
C GLN A 88 -22.16 17.01 11.30
N GLY A 89 -21.15 16.78 10.46
CA GLY A 89 -19.91 17.56 10.47
C GLY A 89 -18.99 17.27 11.67
N THR A 90 -19.20 16.14 12.39
CA THR A 90 -18.46 15.82 13.60
C THR A 90 -17.33 14.83 13.31
N ASN A 91 -16.08 15.22 13.65
CA ASN A 91 -14.89 14.39 13.43
C ASN A 91 -14.80 13.83 12.00
N VAL A 92 -15.12 14.62 10.98
CA VAL A 92 -15.31 14.18 9.59
C VAL A 92 -14.13 13.39 9.06
N SER A 93 -12.90 13.93 9.15
CA SER A 93 -11.69 13.24 8.68
C SER A 93 -11.45 11.92 9.41
N LYS A 94 -11.57 11.91 10.74
CA LYS A 94 -11.42 10.69 11.56
C LYS A 94 -12.52 9.67 11.27
N SER A 95 -13.75 10.10 10.98
CA SER A 95 -14.85 9.21 10.60
C SER A 95 -14.54 8.52 9.27
N HIS A 96 -14.03 9.25 8.28
CA HIS A 96 -13.57 8.66 7.02
C HIS A 96 -12.39 7.72 7.22
N GLU A 97 -11.43 8.05 8.10
CA GLU A 97 -10.30 7.18 8.43
C GLU A 97 -10.78 5.83 9.01
N TYR A 98 -11.67 5.86 10.02
CA TYR A 98 -12.17 4.63 10.62
C TYR A 98 -13.06 3.82 9.68
N LYS A 99 -13.82 4.45 8.78
CA LYS A 99 -14.49 3.75 7.68
C LYS A 99 -13.51 3.03 6.77
N ALA A 100 -12.43 3.70 6.38
CA ALA A 100 -11.39 3.10 5.56
C ALA A 100 -10.77 1.86 6.22
N LEU A 101 -10.46 1.96 7.51
CA LEU A 101 -9.92 0.84 8.28
C LEU A 101 -10.94 -0.32 8.41
N ALA A 102 -12.22 -0.01 8.63
CA ALA A 102 -13.28 -1.00 8.69
C ALA A 102 -13.43 -1.75 7.34
N TYR A 103 -13.37 -1.04 6.22
CA TYR A 103 -13.36 -1.65 4.89
C TYR A 103 -12.11 -2.49 4.62
N LEU A 104 -10.93 -2.07 5.12
CA LEU A 104 -9.71 -2.88 5.02
C LEU A 104 -9.86 -4.24 5.71
N ASP A 105 -10.49 -4.27 6.90
CA ASP A 105 -10.72 -5.52 7.65
C ASP A 105 -11.63 -6.48 6.88
N LYS A 106 -12.57 -5.94 6.11
CA LYS A 106 -13.42 -6.72 5.17
C LYS A 106 -12.74 -7.01 3.83
N LYS A 107 -11.52 -6.49 3.59
CA LYS A 107 -10.81 -6.56 2.32
C LYS A 107 -11.57 -5.87 1.16
N ASP A 108 -12.43 -4.94 1.49
CA ASP A 108 -13.09 -4.05 0.53
C ASP A 108 -12.16 -2.87 0.22
N TYR A 109 -11.13 -3.15 -0.56
CA TYR A 109 -10.06 -2.21 -0.83
C TYR A 109 -10.53 -0.98 -1.61
N ALA A 110 -11.54 -1.11 -2.46
CA ALA A 110 -12.05 0.01 -3.24
C ALA A 110 -12.71 1.07 -2.34
N ASN A 111 -13.59 0.64 -1.43
CA ASN A 111 -14.22 1.52 -0.46
C ASN A 111 -13.21 2.03 0.58
N ALA A 112 -12.21 1.23 0.94
CA ALA A 112 -11.12 1.66 1.82
C ALA A 112 -10.32 2.82 1.21
N VAL A 113 -9.88 2.71 -0.05
CA VAL A 113 -9.15 3.77 -0.75
C VAL A 113 -9.99 5.03 -0.84
N GLY A 114 -11.25 4.94 -1.30
CA GLY A 114 -12.15 6.10 -1.38
C GLY A 114 -12.36 6.79 -0.03
N SER A 115 -12.49 6.02 1.04
CA SER A 115 -12.63 6.57 2.39
C SER A 115 -11.33 7.23 2.89
N PHE A 116 -10.15 6.67 2.62
CA PHE A 116 -8.88 7.34 2.92
C PHE A 116 -8.71 8.64 2.14
N GLU A 117 -9.07 8.67 0.85
CA GLU A 117 -9.02 9.89 0.04
C GLU A 117 -9.92 10.99 0.62
N GLN A 118 -11.12 10.63 1.11
CA GLN A 118 -11.99 11.58 1.80
C GLN A 118 -11.41 12.03 3.14
N ALA A 119 -10.80 11.12 3.91
CA ALA A 119 -10.11 11.47 5.15
C ALA A 119 -8.98 12.49 4.90
N ILE A 120 -8.17 12.28 3.86
CA ILE A 120 -7.10 13.19 3.45
C ILE A 120 -7.67 14.55 3.04
N ALA A 121 -8.73 14.57 2.22
CA ALA A 121 -9.35 15.78 1.70
C ALA A 121 -10.01 16.65 2.79
N THR A 122 -10.45 16.04 3.88
CA THR A 122 -11.14 16.71 4.99
C THR A 122 -10.26 16.90 6.23
N SER A 123 -8.99 16.49 6.17
CA SER A 123 -8.04 16.66 7.26
C SER A 123 -7.54 18.10 7.32
N GLU A 124 -7.57 18.68 8.51
CA GLU A 124 -6.92 19.96 8.83
C GLU A 124 -5.44 19.78 9.23
N GLU A 125 -5.03 18.55 9.50
CA GLU A 125 -3.70 18.17 9.94
C GLU A 125 -2.90 17.51 8.81
N ASP A 126 -1.60 17.28 9.05
CA ASP A 126 -0.74 16.53 8.14
C ASP A 126 -1.19 15.07 8.07
N SER A 127 -1.69 14.67 6.91
CA SER A 127 -2.27 13.34 6.66
C SER A 127 -1.33 12.37 5.91
N LYS A 128 -0.01 12.55 6.09
CA LYS A 128 1.01 11.73 5.39
C LYS A 128 0.85 10.23 5.61
N ASP A 129 0.47 9.81 6.82
CA ASP A 129 0.21 8.42 7.16
C ASP A 129 -1.02 7.86 6.44
N LEU A 130 -2.07 8.69 6.26
CA LEU A 130 -3.27 8.30 5.51
C LEU A 130 -2.96 8.08 4.03
N VAL A 131 -2.09 8.92 3.43
CA VAL A 131 -1.61 8.73 2.05
C VAL A 131 -0.92 7.37 1.90
N TYR A 132 -0.03 7.02 2.82
CA TYR A 132 0.65 5.73 2.78
C TYR A 132 -0.34 4.56 2.99
N ASN A 133 -1.28 4.69 3.91
CA ASN A 133 -2.30 3.66 4.16
C ASN A 133 -3.23 3.47 2.95
N ALA A 134 -3.61 4.55 2.28
CA ALA A 134 -4.34 4.51 1.01
C ALA A 134 -3.54 3.79 -0.09
N ALA A 135 -2.22 4.05 -0.18
CA ALA A 135 -1.35 3.37 -1.14
C ALA A 135 -1.30 1.86 -0.90
N ILE A 136 -1.18 1.43 0.36
CA ILE A 136 -1.23 0.00 0.74
C ILE A 136 -2.58 -0.61 0.39
N ALA A 137 -3.69 0.10 0.66
CA ALA A 137 -5.03 -0.37 0.30
C ALA A 137 -5.17 -0.53 -1.22
N ALA A 138 -4.73 0.45 -2.00
CA ALA A 138 -4.73 0.41 -3.45
C ALA A 138 -3.90 -0.77 -4.00
N TYR A 139 -2.71 -0.99 -3.46
CA TYR A 139 -1.86 -2.11 -3.84
C TYR A 139 -2.51 -3.47 -3.57
N ARG A 140 -3.08 -3.65 -2.35
CA ARG A 140 -3.79 -4.88 -1.97
C ARG A 140 -5.05 -5.11 -2.81
N GLY A 141 -5.73 -4.04 -3.19
CA GLY A 141 -6.90 -4.06 -4.06
C GLY A 141 -6.59 -4.18 -5.54
N ASN A 142 -5.31 -4.35 -5.92
CA ASN A 142 -4.85 -4.42 -7.32
C ASN A 142 -5.20 -3.17 -8.15
N MET A 143 -5.39 -2.02 -7.50
CA MET A 143 -5.57 -0.70 -8.14
C MET A 143 -4.18 -0.12 -8.41
N LEU A 144 -3.45 -0.72 -9.38
CA LEU A 144 -2.00 -0.54 -9.52
C LEU A 144 -1.62 0.90 -9.86
N ASP A 145 -2.34 1.57 -10.78
CA ASP A 145 -2.04 2.98 -11.12
C ASP A 145 -2.23 3.91 -9.92
N LYS A 146 -3.30 3.70 -9.15
CA LYS A 146 -3.56 4.45 -7.92
C LYS A 146 -2.49 4.18 -6.86
N ALA A 147 -2.01 2.94 -6.74
CA ALA A 147 -0.94 2.59 -5.83
C ALA A 147 0.38 3.30 -6.18
N VAL A 148 0.75 3.36 -7.47
CA VAL A 148 1.95 4.09 -7.94
C VAL A 148 1.83 5.59 -7.59
N GLU A 149 0.67 6.21 -7.87
CA GLU A 149 0.40 7.61 -7.55
C GLU A 149 0.56 7.88 -6.04
N LEU A 150 -0.10 7.09 -5.20
CA LEU A 150 -0.13 7.30 -3.75
C LEU A 150 1.21 6.98 -3.08
N PHE A 151 1.94 5.94 -3.52
CA PHE A 151 3.30 5.71 -3.05
C PHE A 151 4.23 6.85 -3.47
N GLY A 152 4.08 7.40 -4.69
CA GLY A 152 4.81 8.59 -5.12
C GLY A 152 4.60 9.77 -4.17
N LYS A 153 3.36 10.09 -3.85
CA LYS A 153 3.01 11.13 -2.86
C LYS A 153 3.62 10.86 -1.47
N SER A 154 3.67 9.58 -1.04
CA SER A 154 4.29 9.21 0.23
C SER A 154 5.81 9.42 0.22
N VAL A 155 6.48 9.17 -0.91
CA VAL A 155 7.91 9.47 -1.11
C VAL A 155 8.17 10.98 -1.06
N GLU A 156 7.30 11.79 -1.68
CA GLU A 156 7.40 13.25 -1.74
C GLU A 156 7.21 13.88 -0.36
N ASN A 157 6.20 13.44 0.39
CA ASN A 157 5.92 13.96 1.72
C ASN A 157 6.84 13.39 2.83
N GLY A 158 7.70 12.43 2.49
CA GLY A 158 8.72 11.84 3.37
C GLY A 158 8.22 10.82 4.38
N TYR A 159 6.94 10.44 4.37
CA TYR A 159 6.42 9.42 5.28
C TYR A 159 6.74 8.03 4.76
N LYS A 160 7.56 7.27 5.52
CA LYS A 160 8.08 5.95 5.11
C LYS A 160 8.66 5.95 3.70
N GLY A 161 9.41 7.01 3.36
CA GLY A 161 9.86 7.31 2.00
C GLY A 161 10.58 6.14 1.32
N GLU A 162 11.52 5.47 2.01
CA GLU A 162 12.26 4.31 1.50
C GLU A 162 11.29 3.17 1.14
N THR A 163 10.42 2.83 2.08
CA THR A 163 9.45 1.75 1.91
C THR A 163 8.46 2.08 0.78
N ALA A 164 7.99 3.33 0.70
CA ALA A 164 7.07 3.78 -0.34
C ALA A 164 7.74 3.73 -1.73
N GLN A 165 9.01 4.15 -1.85
CA GLN A 165 9.75 4.08 -3.09
C GLN A 165 9.95 2.64 -3.57
N TYR A 166 10.30 1.74 -2.64
CA TYR A 166 10.39 0.31 -2.95
C TYR A 166 9.06 -0.26 -3.45
N TYR A 167 7.94 0.03 -2.76
CA TYR A 167 6.63 -0.45 -3.21
C TYR A 167 6.17 0.19 -4.51
N LYS A 168 6.47 1.47 -4.77
CA LYS A 168 6.24 2.11 -6.08
C LYS A 168 6.92 1.29 -7.19
N ALA A 169 8.19 0.94 -7.01
CA ALA A 169 8.91 0.10 -7.96
C ALA A 169 8.27 -1.29 -8.10
N VAL A 170 7.95 -1.97 -6.99
CA VAL A 170 7.28 -3.30 -7.02
C VAL A 170 5.97 -3.27 -7.79
N VAL A 171 5.18 -2.20 -7.64
CA VAL A 171 3.91 -2.04 -8.38
C VAL A 171 4.16 -1.85 -9.87
N LEU A 172 5.14 -1.03 -10.26
CA LEU A 172 5.53 -0.83 -11.65
C LEU A 172 5.99 -2.15 -12.31
N LYS A 173 6.78 -2.95 -11.57
CA LYS A 173 7.15 -4.30 -12.03
C LYS A 173 5.95 -5.21 -12.23
N LYS A 174 4.96 -5.15 -11.33
CA LYS A 174 3.70 -5.91 -11.43
C LYS A 174 2.84 -5.47 -12.63
N GLN A 175 3.05 -4.26 -13.14
CA GLN A 175 2.42 -3.74 -14.36
C GLN A 175 3.19 -4.07 -15.64
N ASP A 176 4.28 -4.84 -15.56
CA ASP A 176 5.21 -5.13 -16.67
C ASP A 176 5.85 -3.85 -17.27
N LYS A 177 5.94 -2.78 -16.46
CA LYS A 177 6.58 -1.50 -16.82
C LYS A 177 8.06 -1.53 -16.42
N ASP A 178 8.85 -2.34 -17.12
CA ASP A 178 10.23 -2.63 -16.75
C ASP A 178 11.16 -1.41 -16.75
N ASP A 179 10.99 -0.48 -17.69
CA ASP A 179 11.79 0.76 -17.76
C ASP A 179 11.45 1.70 -16.60
N GLU A 180 10.17 1.86 -16.27
CA GLU A 180 9.71 2.68 -15.15
C GLU A 180 10.12 2.04 -13.80
N TYR A 181 10.06 0.71 -13.70
CA TYR A 181 10.56 -0.05 -12.55
C TYR A 181 12.04 0.24 -12.29
N LYS A 182 12.88 0.10 -13.33
CA LYS A 182 14.32 0.40 -13.24
C LYS A 182 14.55 1.87 -12.84
N THR A 183 13.85 2.80 -13.48
CA THR A 183 13.93 4.23 -13.17
C THR A 183 13.60 4.49 -11.70
N ALA A 184 12.49 3.93 -11.20
CA ALA A 184 12.09 4.09 -9.80
C ALA A 184 13.15 3.51 -8.83
N LEU A 185 13.82 2.41 -9.17
CA LEU A 185 14.89 1.85 -8.35
C LEU A 185 16.16 2.72 -8.38
N VAL A 186 16.51 3.32 -9.54
CA VAL A 186 17.65 4.24 -9.64
C VAL A 186 17.39 5.48 -8.78
N GLU A 187 16.24 6.15 -8.94
CA GLU A 187 15.84 7.28 -8.09
C GLU A 187 15.86 6.92 -6.60
N GLY A 188 15.40 5.70 -6.30
CA GLY A 188 15.38 5.19 -4.93
C GLY A 188 16.77 4.99 -4.35
N ALA A 189 17.70 4.39 -5.11
CA ALA A 189 19.08 4.17 -4.68
C ALA A 189 19.85 5.50 -4.48
N GLU A 190 19.55 6.53 -5.29
CA GLU A 190 20.11 7.86 -5.12
C GLU A 190 19.57 8.57 -3.88
N LYS A 191 18.26 8.49 -3.65
CA LYS A 191 17.57 9.15 -2.52
C LYS A 191 17.78 8.42 -1.19
N PHE A 192 17.87 7.08 -1.22
CA PHE A 192 17.95 6.19 -0.07
C PHE A 192 19.09 5.17 -0.23
N PRO A 193 20.35 5.59 -0.31
CA PRO A 193 21.47 4.72 -0.65
C PRO A 193 21.76 3.62 0.39
N GLY A 194 21.17 3.74 1.59
CA GLY A 194 21.27 2.73 2.66
C GLY A 194 20.12 1.73 2.71
N ASP A 195 19.15 1.78 1.79
CA ASP A 195 18.05 0.82 1.78
C ASP A 195 18.43 -0.44 1.00
N ASP A 196 18.66 -1.54 1.74
CA ASP A 196 19.09 -2.83 1.15
C ASP A 196 18.07 -3.41 0.15
N LYS A 197 16.77 -3.11 0.30
CA LYS A 197 15.74 -3.64 -0.60
C LYS A 197 15.82 -2.98 -1.97
N ILE A 198 16.00 -1.65 -1.97
CA ILE A 198 16.10 -0.87 -3.21
C ILE A 198 17.42 -1.21 -3.91
N THR A 199 18.55 -1.18 -3.20
CA THR A 199 19.87 -1.41 -3.78
C THR A 199 20.03 -2.83 -4.29
N SER A 200 19.56 -3.85 -3.56
CA SER A 200 19.58 -5.25 -4.03
C SER A 200 18.63 -5.47 -5.22
N ALA A 201 17.46 -4.83 -5.23
CA ALA A 201 16.56 -4.92 -6.38
C ALA A 201 17.17 -4.31 -7.63
N LEU A 202 17.82 -3.14 -7.54
CA LEU A 202 18.53 -2.50 -8.65
C LEU A 202 19.74 -3.33 -9.10
N ALA A 203 20.51 -3.90 -8.17
CA ALA A 203 21.61 -4.80 -8.48
C ALA A 203 21.14 -6.00 -9.31
N ASN A 204 19.99 -6.59 -8.96
CA ASN A 204 19.41 -7.71 -9.72
C ASN A 204 18.95 -7.29 -11.14
N VAL A 205 18.47 -6.06 -11.32
CA VAL A 205 18.17 -5.52 -12.66
C VAL A 205 19.46 -5.46 -13.48
N TYR A 206 20.54 -4.91 -12.93
CA TYR A 206 21.83 -4.84 -13.62
C TYR A 206 22.45 -6.23 -13.91
N VAL A 207 22.25 -7.20 -12.99
CA VAL A 207 22.65 -8.61 -13.26
C VAL A 207 21.88 -9.18 -14.46
N SER A 208 20.60 -8.92 -14.55
CA SER A 208 19.78 -9.37 -15.69
C SER A 208 20.26 -8.75 -17.01
N GLU A 209 20.50 -7.44 -17.04
CA GLU A 209 21.02 -6.74 -18.22
C GLU A 209 22.42 -7.23 -18.61
N GLY A 210 23.31 -7.38 -17.64
CA GLY A 210 24.65 -7.93 -17.86
C GLY A 210 24.61 -9.36 -18.41
N ASN A 211 23.68 -10.19 -17.94
CA ASN A 211 23.49 -11.55 -18.46
C ASN A 211 23.00 -11.55 -19.92
N GLU A 212 22.12 -10.65 -20.30
CA GLU A 212 21.69 -10.54 -21.72
C GLU A 212 22.83 -10.11 -22.63
N LEU A 213 23.68 -9.15 -22.21
CA LEU A 213 24.87 -8.76 -22.94
C LEU A 213 25.87 -9.89 -23.04
N TYR A 214 26.10 -10.65 -21.95
CA TYR A 214 26.95 -11.84 -21.96
C TYR A 214 26.45 -12.88 -22.97
N LYS A 215 25.16 -13.21 -22.95
CA LYS A 215 24.56 -14.16 -23.91
C LYS A 215 24.71 -13.69 -25.35
N LYS A 216 24.56 -12.40 -25.61
CA LYS A 216 24.76 -11.81 -26.94
C LYS A 216 26.19 -11.97 -27.41
N GLY A 217 27.17 -11.65 -26.58
CA GLY A 217 28.60 -11.87 -26.88
C GLY A 217 28.91 -13.34 -27.12
N ALA A 218 28.41 -14.24 -26.27
CA ALA A 218 28.60 -15.67 -26.42
C ALA A 218 27.97 -16.23 -27.70
N ALA A 219 26.79 -15.74 -28.10
CA ALA A 219 26.16 -16.14 -29.36
C ALA A 219 26.99 -15.70 -30.61
N ILE A 220 27.51 -14.47 -30.59
CA ILE A 220 28.39 -13.98 -31.68
C ILE A 220 29.65 -14.86 -31.81
N LEU A 221 30.32 -15.14 -30.66
CA LEU A 221 31.53 -15.96 -30.66
C LEU A 221 31.24 -17.41 -31.09
N SER A 222 30.14 -17.99 -30.64
CA SER A 222 29.71 -19.33 -31.03
C SER A 222 29.43 -19.43 -32.52
N ALA A 223 28.77 -18.43 -33.11
CA ALA A 223 28.49 -18.39 -34.55
C ALA A 223 29.80 -18.25 -35.40
N ALA A 224 30.76 -17.45 -34.92
CA ALA A 224 32.07 -17.35 -35.59
C ALA A 224 32.83 -18.67 -35.54
N ASN A 225 32.86 -19.34 -34.38
CA ASN A 225 33.51 -20.64 -34.23
C ASN A 225 32.83 -21.73 -35.07
N GLN A 226 31.53 -21.71 -35.24
CA GLN A 226 30.80 -22.64 -36.10
C GLN A 226 31.25 -22.50 -37.58
N LYS A 227 31.40 -21.26 -38.07
CA LYS A 227 31.90 -21.01 -39.44
C LYS A 227 33.32 -21.55 -39.65
N VAL A 228 34.16 -21.49 -38.61
CA VAL A 228 35.50 -22.10 -38.65
C VAL A 228 35.40 -23.62 -38.73
N ASN A 229 34.56 -24.24 -37.92
CA ASN A 229 34.33 -25.69 -37.91
C ASN A 229 33.77 -26.19 -39.24
N ASP A 230 32.91 -25.41 -39.90
CA ASP A 230 32.33 -25.74 -41.21
C ASP A 230 33.29 -25.44 -42.38
N GLY A 231 34.48 -24.94 -42.11
CA GLY A 231 35.48 -24.61 -43.14
C GLY A 231 35.14 -23.37 -43.98
N ALA A 232 34.15 -22.58 -43.56
CA ALA A 232 33.71 -21.36 -44.24
C ALA A 232 34.61 -20.15 -43.92
N MET A 233 35.44 -20.24 -42.86
CA MET A 233 36.45 -19.26 -42.49
C MET A 233 37.54 -19.92 -41.64
N THR A 234 38.67 -19.23 -41.44
CA THR A 234 39.73 -19.65 -40.54
C THR A 234 39.89 -18.65 -39.39
N THR A 235 40.54 -19.06 -38.31
CA THR A 235 40.86 -18.15 -37.18
C THR A 235 41.85 -17.04 -37.55
N ALA A 236 42.51 -17.14 -38.69
CA ALA A 236 43.45 -16.13 -39.22
C ALA A 236 42.75 -15.07 -40.10
N ASP A 237 41.48 -15.25 -40.45
CA ASP A 237 40.75 -14.34 -41.31
C ASP A 237 40.38 -13.05 -40.58
N ASP A 238 40.49 -11.91 -41.26
CA ASP A 238 40.04 -10.62 -40.74
C ASP A 238 38.56 -10.66 -40.34
N ALA A 239 37.73 -11.43 -41.04
CA ALA A 239 36.33 -11.62 -40.75
C ALA A 239 36.10 -12.31 -39.39
N TYR A 240 36.91 -13.31 -39.03
CA TYR A 240 36.86 -13.96 -37.71
C TYR A 240 37.25 -12.98 -36.62
N THR A 241 38.37 -12.26 -36.82
CA THR A 241 38.86 -11.24 -35.89
C THR A 241 37.78 -10.15 -35.63
N ALA A 242 37.07 -9.73 -36.70
CA ALA A 242 36.00 -8.76 -36.58
C ALA A 242 34.82 -9.29 -35.70
N GLU A 243 34.41 -10.57 -35.87
CA GLU A 243 33.35 -11.15 -35.04
C GLU A 243 33.80 -11.33 -33.57
N VAL A 244 35.04 -11.75 -33.33
CA VAL A 244 35.63 -11.82 -31.99
C VAL A 244 35.61 -10.45 -31.30
N ASN A 245 35.99 -9.38 -32.02
CA ASN A 245 35.98 -8.03 -31.47
C ASN A 245 34.57 -7.54 -31.17
N LYS A 246 33.55 -7.89 -31.98
CA LYS A 246 32.15 -7.62 -31.66
C LYS A 246 31.73 -8.34 -30.39
N ALA A 247 32.07 -9.62 -30.23
CA ALA A 247 31.76 -10.38 -29.01
C ALA A 247 32.41 -9.75 -27.78
N LYS A 248 33.69 -9.34 -27.89
CA LYS A 248 34.41 -8.66 -26.81
C LYS A 248 33.77 -7.33 -26.41
N THR A 249 33.21 -6.57 -27.36
CA THR A 249 32.46 -5.34 -27.07
C THR A 249 31.24 -5.63 -26.19
N GLU A 250 30.48 -6.70 -26.49
CA GLU A 250 29.33 -7.09 -25.66
C GLU A 250 29.77 -7.60 -24.28
N PHE A 251 30.83 -8.38 -24.18
CA PHE A 251 31.36 -8.81 -22.87
C PHE A 251 31.86 -7.63 -22.04
N GLN A 252 32.54 -6.65 -22.64
CA GLN A 252 32.97 -5.45 -21.91
C GLN A 252 31.77 -4.64 -21.40
N ALA A 253 30.74 -4.45 -22.24
CA ALA A 253 29.50 -3.80 -21.81
C ALA A 253 28.81 -4.57 -20.67
N ALA A 254 28.85 -5.90 -20.68
CA ALA A 254 28.36 -6.72 -19.57
C ALA A 254 29.17 -6.48 -18.28
N VAL A 255 30.52 -6.42 -18.38
CA VAL A 255 31.37 -6.11 -17.22
C VAL A 255 31.01 -4.77 -16.62
N ASP A 256 30.86 -3.73 -17.43
CA ASP A 256 30.57 -2.38 -16.96
C ASP A 256 29.23 -2.30 -16.16
N ILE A 257 28.21 -3.05 -16.60
CA ILE A 257 26.92 -3.13 -15.91
C ILE A 257 26.99 -4.01 -14.65
N LEU A 258 27.68 -5.13 -14.72
CA LEU A 258 27.84 -6.04 -13.59
C LEU A 258 28.67 -5.43 -12.45
N GLU A 259 29.63 -4.56 -12.77
CA GLU A 259 30.37 -3.79 -11.77
C GLU A 259 29.45 -2.80 -11.04
N LYS A 260 28.49 -2.18 -11.74
CA LYS A 260 27.44 -1.38 -11.07
C LYS A 260 26.61 -2.24 -10.11
N ALA A 261 26.24 -3.46 -10.50
CA ALA A 261 25.54 -4.39 -9.62
C ALA A 261 26.36 -4.71 -8.35
N LYS A 262 27.65 -4.96 -8.48
CA LYS A 262 28.56 -5.23 -7.35
C LYS A 262 28.78 -4.03 -6.45
N ASN A 263 28.76 -2.83 -6.99
CA ASN A 263 28.84 -1.60 -6.20
C ASN A 263 27.59 -1.38 -5.33
N LEU A 264 26.43 -1.80 -5.81
CA LEU A 264 25.17 -1.73 -5.05
C LEU A 264 25.02 -2.86 -4.04
N ASP A 265 25.44 -4.08 -4.42
CA ASP A 265 25.37 -5.29 -3.59
C ASP A 265 26.65 -6.10 -3.77
N ALA A 266 27.62 -5.82 -2.90
CA ALA A 266 28.91 -6.51 -2.93
C ALA A 266 28.80 -8.04 -2.69
N SER A 267 27.72 -8.49 -2.08
CA SER A 267 27.45 -9.90 -1.79
C SER A 267 26.80 -10.66 -2.95
N ASN A 268 26.37 -9.97 -4.02
CA ASN A 268 25.65 -10.58 -5.14
C ASN A 268 26.52 -11.61 -5.89
N ALA A 269 26.26 -12.89 -5.59
CA ALA A 269 27.03 -14.00 -6.17
C ALA A 269 26.82 -14.17 -7.68
N ASN A 270 25.63 -13.81 -8.18
CA ASN A 270 25.34 -13.91 -9.62
C ASN A 270 26.11 -12.85 -10.41
N ALA A 271 26.21 -11.62 -9.88
CA ALA A 271 27.06 -10.59 -10.48
C ALA A 271 28.52 -11.05 -10.55
N GLN A 272 29.07 -11.60 -9.44
CA GLN A 272 30.44 -12.08 -9.42
C GLN A 272 30.68 -13.19 -10.44
N LYS A 273 29.81 -14.20 -10.48
CA LYS A 273 29.92 -15.32 -11.44
C LYS A 273 29.93 -14.85 -12.89
N LEU A 274 29.06 -13.92 -13.24
CA LEU A 274 28.98 -13.37 -14.59
C LEU A 274 30.21 -12.49 -14.93
N LEU A 275 30.68 -11.70 -13.96
CA LEU A 275 31.92 -10.94 -14.13
C LEU A 275 33.12 -11.83 -14.43
N ASP A 276 33.29 -12.92 -13.67
CA ASP A 276 34.38 -13.88 -13.90
C ASP A 276 34.26 -14.53 -15.26
N ALA A 277 33.04 -14.89 -15.68
CA ALA A 277 32.81 -15.46 -17.02
C ALA A 277 33.10 -14.47 -18.14
N CYS A 278 32.73 -13.19 -18.02
CA CYS A 278 33.06 -12.15 -19.00
C CYS A 278 34.55 -11.90 -19.08
N LYS A 279 35.26 -11.78 -17.95
CA LYS A 279 36.69 -11.53 -17.89
C LYS A 279 37.53 -12.68 -18.43
N ALA A 280 37.02 -13.91 -18.39
CA ALA A 280 37.70 -15.08 -18.95
C ALA A 280 37.76 -15.11 -20.51
N VAL A 281 36.90 -14.32 -21.16
CA VAL A 281 36.80 -14.28 -22.64
C VAL A 281 37.26 -12.96 -23.26
N LEU A 282 37.60 -11.96 -22.45
CA LEU A 282 38.17 -10.69 -22.88
C LEU A 282 39.68 -10.77 -23.07
#